data_061a83db8020452687fe0175baecd3b8
#
_entry.id   061a83db8020452687fe0175baecd3b8
#
_cell.length_a   1.000
_cell.length_b   1.000
_cell.length_c   1.000
_cell.angle_alpha   90.00
_cell.angle_beta   90.00
_cell.angle_gamma   90.00
#
_symmetry.space_group_name_H-M   'P 1'
#
loop_
_entity.id
_entity.type
_entity.pdbx_description
1 polymer ?
#
loop_
_entity_poly.entity_id
_entity_poly.type
_entity_poly.pdbx_seq_one_letter_code
_entity_poly.pdbx_strand_id
1 'polypeptide(L)'
;MGDRHACAKPAESLTSRAGYHARVFRNPAMPMSLAADAVLPSSDTPMIRRRDAVVPGSWPEGTLPLLARLYAARGAHTPELALPKLGNLHAPELLTGIDAAVDLLVQAIAADKRILVVGDFDCDGATACAVGVRGLRMLGAQHVFHAVPNRMVHGYGLSPSLVDELAALQPDLLVTVDHGIACHAGVTAAKARGWQVLVTDHHLPGPLLPPADVIVDPNLDGDRP
;
A
#
# COMPACT_ATOMS: atom_id res chain seq x y z
N MET A 1 45.60 -11.75 -43.84
CA MET A 1 46.38 -10.50 -43.99
C MET A 1 45.45 -9.32 -43.82
N GLY A 2 45.68 -8.53 -42.79
CA GLY A 2 45.23 -7.16 -42.58
C GLY A 2 43.82 -7.00 -42.01
N ASP A 3 43.48 -6.20 -41.07
CA ASP A 3 44.18 -5.51 -39.98
C ASP A 3 43.08 -5.10 -39.01
N ARG A 4 43.31 -5.29 -37.72
CA ARG A 4 42.42 -4.85 -36.64
C ARG A 4 42.79 -3.40 -36.30
N HIS A 5 41.88 -2.46 -36.43
CA HIS A 5 42.03 -1.19 -35.74
C HIS A 5 40.96 -1.04 -34.66
N ALA A 6 41.46 -1.22 -33.44
CA ALA A 6 40.77 -0.79 -32.24
C ALA A 6 40.86 0.74 -32.13
N CYS A 7 39.74 1.42 -31.99
CA CYS A 7 39.70 2.83 -31.63
C CYS A 7 39.16 2.94 -30.19
N ALA A 8 40.08 3.09 -29.27
CA ALA A 8 39.79 3.44 -27.87
C ALA A 8 39.51 4.95 -27.82
N LYS A 9 38.34 5.35 -27.28
CA LYS A 9 38.08 6.73 -26.89
C LYS A 9 38.41 6.91 -25.40
N PRO A 10 38.99 8.05 -25.00
CA PRO A 10 39.36 8.30 -23.60
C PRO A 10 38.13 8.63 -22.76
N ALA A 11 38.20 8.22 -21.50
CA ALA A 11 37.24 8.55 -20.44
C ALA A 11 37.34 10.05 -20.10
N GLU A 12 36.27 10.80 -20.33
CA GLU A 12 36.11 12.15 -19.80
C GLU A 12 35.62 12.08 -18.36
N SER A 13 36.38 12.65 -17.46
CA SER A 13 36.06 12.84 -16.06
C SER A 13 34.98 13.90 -15.90
N LEU A 14 33.78 13.52 -15.52
CA LEU A 14 32.73 14.44 -15.10
C LEU A 14 32.81 14.67 -13.59
N THR A 15 33.65 15.63 -13.19
CA THR A 15 33.53 16.31 -11.90
C THR A 15 32.59 17.52 -12.08
N SER A 16 31.31 17.33 -11.78
CA SER A 16 30.37 18.43 -11.59
C SER A 16 29.86 18.39 -10.15
N ARG A 17 30.44 19.28 -9.33
CA ARG A 17 29.91 19.62 -8.02
C ARG A 17 28.65 20.48 -8.23
N ALA A 18 27.47 19.88 -8.17
CA ALA A 18 26.24 20.61 -7.99
C ALA A 18 26.08 20.97 -6.51
N GLY A 19 26.33 22.22 -6.18
CA GLY A 19 26.09 22.78 -4.85
C GLY A 19 24.59 22.80 -4.54
N TYR A 20 24.17 22.01 -3.58
CA TYR A 20 22.84 22.11 -2.99
C TYR A 20 22.82 23.34 -2.08
N HIS A 21 22.29 24.46 -2.56
CA HIS A 21 21.90 25.57 -1.71
C HIS A 21 20.59 25.23 -1.03
N ALA A 22 20.66 24.79 0.22
CA ALA A 22 19.50 24.70 1.09
C ALA A 22 18.95 26.13 1.32
N ARG A 23 17.84 26.48 0.66
CA ARG A 23 17.06 27.67 1.01
C ARG A 23 16.30 27.36 2.29
N VAL A 24 16.79 27.88 3.40
CA VAL A 24 16.05 27.95 4.65
C VAL A 24 14.89 28.93 4.43
N PHE A 25 13.67 28.42 4.29
CA PHE A 25 12.48 29.25 4.36
C PHE A 25 12.32 29.74 5.79
N ARG A 26 12.65 31.00 6.03
CA ARG A 26 12.24 31.69 7.25
C ARG A 26 10.73 31.93 7.15
N ASN A 27 9.98 31.22 8.01
CA ASN A 27 8.58 31.47 8.24
C ASN A 27 8.45 32.85 8.94
N PRO A 28 7.69 33.83 8.42
CA PRO A 28 7.44 35.06 9.14
C PRO A 28 6.62 34.76 10.39
N ALA A 29 7.11 35.19 11.54
CA ALA A 29 6.46 35.05 12.82
C ALA A 29 5.06 35.68 12.78
N MET A 30 4.03 34.85 12.92
CA MET A 30 2.70 35.33 13.28
C MET A 30 2.71 35.83 14.73
N PRO A 31 2.10 36.99 15.03
CA PRO A 31 1.98 37.45 16.40
C PRO A 31 1.02 36.50 17.15
N MET A 32 1.55 35.80 18.15
CA MET A 32 0.74 35.08 19.13
C MET A 32 0.00 36.11 20.02
N SER A 33 -1.28 36.32 19.74
CA SER A 33 -2.20 36.90 20.70
C SER A 33 -2.52 35.79 21.73
N LEU A 34 -1.95 35.92 22.92
CA LEU A 34 -2.33 35.11 24.09
C LEU A 34 -3.71 35.58 24.55
N ALA A 35 -4.78 34.90 24.11
CA ALA A 35 -6.03 34.91 24.82
C ALA A 35 -5.86 33.96 26.02
N ALA A 36 -5.66 34.53 27.20
CA ALA A 36 -5.82 33.82 28.47
C ALA A 36 -7.28 33.41 28.58
N ASP A 37 -7.52 32.18 29.07
CA ASP A 37 -8.78 31.50 29.44
C ASP A 37 -9.27 30.42 28.48
N ALA A 38 -8.37 29.56 27.99
CA ALA A 38 -8.75 28.21 27.61
C ALA A 38 -8.54 27.29 28.84
N VAL A 39 -9.63 26.95 29.52
CA VAL A 39 -9.64 25.83 30.47
C VAL A 39 -9.22 24.59 29.71
N LEU A 40 -8.01 24.13 29.94
CA LEU A 40 -7.52 22.88 29.42
C LEU A 40 -8.44 21.75 29.96
N PRO A 41 -8.97 20.88 29.09
CA PRO A 41 -9.74 19.74 29.58
C PRO A 41 -8.85 18.87 30.46
N SER A 42 -9.45 18.38 31.51
CA SER A 42 -8.86 17.52 32.55
C SER A 42 -7.95 16.45 32.00
N SER A 43 -6.77 16.39 32.53
CA SER A 43 -5.70 15.38 32.56
C SER A 43 -6.00 13.97 32.04
N ASP A 44 -6.23 13.77 30.78
CA ASP A 44 -5.89 12.52 30.09
C ASP A 44 -4.50 12.63 29.47
N THR A 45 -3.50 12.76 30.33
CA THR A 45 -2.12 12.61 29.89
C THR A 45 -1.96 11.19 29.38
N PRO A 46 -1.62 10.97 28.10
CA PRO A 46 -1.47 9.62 27.57
C PRO A 46 -0.40 8.88 28.37
N MET A 47 -0.84 7.85 29.08
CA MET A 47 0.04 7.05 29.93
C MET A 47 0.64 5.92 29.11
N ILE A 48 1.96 5.89 29.00
CA ILE A 48 2.67 4.75 28.37
C ILE A 48 2.54 3.57 29.34
N ARG A 49 1.75 2.56 28.93
CA ARG A 49 1.65 1.30 29.65
C ARG A 49 2.51 0.24 28.95
N ARG A 50 3.32 -0.47 29.74
CA ARG A 50 4.02 -1.66 29.27
C ARG A 50 2.99 -2.79 29.10
N ARG A 51 3.03 -3.48 27.96
CA ARG A 51 2.28 -4.73 27.83
C ARG A 51 2.98 -5.83 28.62
N ASP A 52 2.22 -6.52 29.45
CA ASP A 52 2.69 -7.74 30.09
C ASP A 52 2.68 -8.85 29.06
N ALA A 53 3.86 -9.31 28.69
CA ALA A 53 4.04 -10.44 27.79
C ALA A 53 4.76 -11.55 28.54
N VAL A 54 4.11 -12.69 28.68
CA VAL A 54 4.75 -13.92 29.14
C VAL A 54 5.55 -14.47 27.98
N VAL A 55 6.88 -14.56 28.13
CA VAL A 55 7.77 -15.14 27.13
C VAL A 55 7.86 -16.63 27.41
N PRO A 56 7.39 -17.51 26.52
CA PRO A 56 7.55 -18.96 26.68
C PRO A 56 9.04 -19.32 26.65
N GLY A 57 9.42 -20.37 27.38
CA GLY A 57 10.82 -20.75 27.59
C GLY A 57 11.53 -21.46 26.44
N SER A 58 10.97 -21.47 25.22
CA SER A 58 11.44 -22.31 24.10
C SER A 58 11.92 -21.51 22.88
N TRP A 59 12.61 -20.43 23.07
CA TRP A 59 13.26 -19.72 21.97
C TRP A 59 14.63 -20.31 21.63
N PRO A 60 15.05 -20.31 20.35
CA PRO A 60 16.36 -20.80 19.94
C PRO A 60 17.49 -20.07 20.67
N GLU A 61 18.58 -20.81 20.91
CA GLU A 61 19.80 -20.23 21.47
C GLU A 61 20.24 -19.02 20.64
N GLY A 62 20.61 -17.93 21.30
CA GLY A 62 20.99 -16.68 20.63
C GLY A 62 19.83 -15.73 20.32
N THR A 63 18.59 -16.10 20.55
CA THR A 63 17.46 -15.17 20.42
C THR A 63 17.57 -14.05 21.45
N LEU A 64 17.60 -12.79 20.99
CA LEU A 64 17.63 -11.64 21.88
C LEU A 64 16.36 -11.62 22.76
N PRO A 65 16.47 -11.48 24.10
CA PRO A 65 15.31 -11.47 25.01
C PRO A 65 14.26 -10.41 24.63
N LEU A 66 14.71 -9.27 24.09
CA LEU A 66 13.80 -8.22 23.61
C LEU A 66 12.96 -8.70 22.44
N LEU A 67 13.52 -9.42 21.47
CA LEU A 67 12.78 -9.95 20.31
C LEU A 67 11.77 -10.99 20.76
N ALA A 68 12.16 -11.92 21.62
CA ALA A 68 11.22 -12.91 22.17
C ALA A 68 10.02 -12.24 22.86
N ARG A 69 10.25 -11.17 23.63
CA ARG A 69 9.16 -10.37 24.24
C ARG A 69 8.28 -9.66 23.20
N LEU A 70 8.87 -9.08 22.17
CA LEU A 70 8.11 -8.39 21.12
C LEU A 70 7.23 -9.37 20.36
N TYR A 71 7.74 -10.55 20.02
CA TYR A 71 6.97 -11.61 19.37
C TYR A 71 5.83 -12.11 20.27
N ALA A 72 6.15 -12.44 21.53
CA ALA A 72 5.14 -12.90 22.49
C ALA A 72 4.03 -11.84 22.74
N ALA A 73 4.40 -10.56 22.79
CA ALA A 73 3.43 -9.46 22.94
C ALA A 73 2.50 -9.29 21.71
N ARG A 74 2.84 -9.92 20.59
CA ARG A 74 2.06 -9.96 19.34
C ARG A 74 1.41 -11.32 19.07
N GLY A 75 1.37 -12.20 20.08
CA GLY A 75 0.75 -13.51 19.97
C GLY A 75 1.64 -14.60 19.35
N ALA A 76 2.83 -14.28 18.86
CA ALA A 76 3.79 -15.27 18.38
C ALA A 76 4.56 -15.85 19.57
N HIS A 77 4.03 -16.92 20.15
CA HIS A 77 4.59 -17.54 21.35
C HIS A 77 5.63 -18.61 21.07
N THR A 78 5.85 -18.96 19.82
CA THR A 78 6.87 -19.91 19.38
C THR A 78 7.68 -19.37 18.22
N PRO A 79 8.91 -19.88 17.97
CA PRO A 79 9.74 -19.49 16.84
C PRO A 79 9.04 -19.69 15.48
N GLU A 80 8.24 -20.73 15.37
CA GLU A 80 7.50 -21.05 14.13
C GLU A 80 6.46 -20.00 13.79
N LEU A 81 5.79 -19.44 14.80
CA LEU A 81 4.82 -18.35 14.64
C LEU A 81 5.52 -17.00 14.37
N ALA A 82 6.74 -16.82 14.89
CA ALA A 82 7.50 -15.59 14.71
C ALA A 82 8.22 -15.51 13.35
N LEU A 83 8.54 -16.67 12.74
CA LEU A 83 9.26 -16.79 11.50
C LEU A 83 8.35 -17.33 10.40
N PRO A 84 7.68 -16.46 9.63
CA PRO A 84 6.76 -16.89 8.58
C PRO A 84 7.49 -17.72 7.53
N LYS A 85 6.92 -18.87 7.20
CA LYS A 85 7.38 -19.75 6.13
C LYS A 85 6.28 -19.85 5.07
N LEU A 86 6.67 -19.99 3.81
CA LEU A 86 5.71 -20.13 2.71
C LEU A 86 4.71 -21.28 2.94
N GLY A 87 5.15 -22.38 3.58
CA GLY A 87 4.26 -23.48 3.93
C GLY A 87 3.21 -23.18 5.02
N ASN A 88 3.31 -22.03 5.67
CA ASN A 88 2.37 -21.57 6.70
C ASN A 88 1.38 -20.53 6.16
N LEU A 89 1.44 -20.22 4.86
CA LEU A 89 0.44 -19.34 4.25
C LEU A 89 -0.93 -19.99 4.33
N HIS A 90 -1.91 -19.21 4.74
CA HIS A 90 -3.31 -19.62 4.68
C HIS A 90 -3.74 -19.79 3.22
N ALA A 91 -4.72 -20.68 3.00
CA ALA A 91 -5.31 -20.84 1.69
C ALA A 91 -6.06 -19.55 1.29
N PRO A 92 -5.91 -19.08 0.03
CA PRO A 92 -6.54 -17.83 -0.42
C PRO A 92 -8.07 -17.85 -0.31
N GLU A 93 -8.68 -19.03 -0.35
CA GLU A 93 -10.13 -19.26 -0.20
C GLU A 93 -10.66 -18.82 1.18
N LEU A 94 -9.78 -18.61 2.15
CA LEU A 94 -10.15 -18.10 3.47
C LEU A 94 -10.36 -16.57 3.48
N LEU A 95 -9.95 -15.86 2.42
CA LEU A 95 -10.17 -14.41 2.32
C LEU A 95 -11.61 -14.13 1.88
N THR A 96 -12.34 -13.39 2.69
CA THR A 96 -13.69 -12.92 2.34
C THR A 96 -13.64 -12.09 1.06
N GLY A 97 -14.58 -12.36 0.15
CA GLY A 97 -14.68 -11.65 -1.14
C GLY A 97 -13.76 -12.20 -2.24
N ILE A 98 -12.88 -13.19 -1.97
CA ILE A 98 -11.95 -13.68 -2.98
C ILE A 98 -12.66 -14.29 -4.20
N ASP A 99 -13.71 -15.08 -3.99
CA ASP A 99 -14.46 -15.70 -5.08
C ASP A 99 -15.13 -14.62 -5.95
N ALA A 100 -15.76 -13.62 -5.34
CA ALA A 100 -16.36 -12.50 -6.06
C ALA A 100 -15.32 -11.67 -6.83
N ALA A 101 -14.09 -11.50 -6.26
CA ALA A 101 -12.99 -10.84 -6.94
C ALA A 101 -12.51 -11.62 -8.15
N VAL A 102 -12.39 -12.95 -8.02
CA VAL A 102 -12.03 -13.84 -9.13
C VAL A 102 -13.08 -13.75 -10.24
N ASP A 103 -14.36 -13.86 -9.90
CA ASP A 103 -15.45 -13.77 -10.86
C ASP A 103 -15.45 -12.42 -11.59
N LEU A 104 -15.24 -11.31 -10.88
CA LEU A 104 -15.17 -9.99 -11.45
C LEU A 104 -14.00 -9.86 -12.44
N LEU A 105 -12.82 -10.37 -12.09
CA LEU A 105 -11.63 -10.33 -12.94
C LEU A 105 -11.78 -11.24 -14.16
N VAL A 106 -12.32 -12.44 -14.00
CA VAL A 106 -12.60 -13.39 -15.10
C VAL A 106 -13.57 -12.77 -16.10
N GLN A 107 -14.66 -12.15 -15.63
CA GLN A 107 -15.62 -11.45 -16.49
C GLN A 107 -14.97 -10.26 -17.20
N ALA A 108 -14.14 -9.49 -16.52
CA ALA A 108 -13.43 -8.35 -17.11
C ALA A 108 -12.48 -8.79 -18.24
N ILE A 109 -11.72 -9.88 -18.02
CA ILE A 109 -10.82 -10.44 -19.03
C ILE A 109 -11.61 -10.98 -20.23
N ALA A 110 -12.67 -11.76 -19.96
CA ALA A 110 -13.49 -12.36 -21.02
C ALA A 110 -14.21 -11.31 -21.89
N ALA A 111 -14.57 -10.17 -21.29
CA ALA A 111 -15.20 -9.04 -21.98
C ALA A 111 -14.20 -8.03 -22.55
N ASP A 112 -12.89 -8.34 -22.56
CA ASP A 112 -11.80 -7.48 -23.04
C ASP A 112 -11.83 -6.07 -22.46
N LYS A 113 -12.17 -5.96 -21.16
CA LYS A 113 -12.28 -4.69 -20.45
C LYS A 113 -10.92 -4.04 -20.20
N ARG A 114 -10.93 -2.74 -20.10
CA ARG A 114 -9.79 -1.91 -19.71
C ARG A 114 -9.62 -1.95 -18.20
N ILE A 115 -8.62 -2.70 -17.75
CA ILE A 115 -8.33 -2.90 -16.31
C ILE A 115 -7.21 -1.96 -15.89
N LEU A 116 -7.48 -1.13 -14.89
CA LEU A 116 -6.51 -0.20 -14.31
C LEU A 116 -6.13 -0.66 -12.90
N VAL A 117 -4.87 -1.03 -12.72
CA VAL A 117 -4.30 -1.38 -11.41
C VAL A 117 -3.69 -0.12 -10.79
N VAL A 118 -4.17 0.29 -9.62
CA VAL A 118 -3.66 1.44 -8.89
C VAL A 118 -2.96 0.94 -7.63
N GLY A 119 -1.63 1.10 -7.55
CA GLY A 119 -0.82 0.76 -6.39
C GLY A 119 -0.60 1.94 -5.47
N ASP A 120 -0.10 1.70 -4.25
CA ASP A 120 0.45 2.77 -3.42
C ASP A 120 1.87 3.14 -3.89
N PHE A 121 2.41 4.24 -3.36
CA PHE A 121 3.70 4.82 -3.77
C PHE A 121 4.91 4.21 -3.05
N ASP A 122 4.71 3.30 -2.11
CA ASP A 122 5.79 2.62 -1.39
C ASP A 122 6.18 1.27 -2.01
N CYS A 123 6.97 0.48 -1.30
CA CYS A 123 7.59 -0.69 -1.88
C CYS A 123 6.60 -1.83 -2.12
N ASP A 124 5.68 -2.08 -1.20
CA ASP A 124 4.68 -3.13 -1.31
C ASP A 124 3.59 -2.75 -2.31
N GLY A 125 3.13 -1.50 -2.33
CA GLY A 125 2.23 -1.00 -3.37
C GLY A 125 2.81 -1.11 -4.78
N ALA A 126 4.08 -0.74 -4.95
CA ALA A 126 4.77 -0.86 -6.24
C ALA A 126 4.93 -2.33 -6.67
N THR A 127 5.31 -3.22 -5.75
CA THR A 127 5.45 -4.65 -6.05
C THR A 127 4.11 -5.33 -6.30
N ALA A 128 3.08 -5.02 -5.53
CA ALA A 128 1.72 -5.50 -5.72
C ALA A 128 1.16 -5.06 -7.08
N CYS A 129 1.39 -3.80 -7.47
CA CYS A 129 1.02 -3.27 -8.77
C CYS A 129 1.72 -4.04 -9.91
N ALA A 130 3.02 -4.28 -9.79
CA ALA A 130 3.78 -5.05 -10.78
C ALA A 130 3.28 -6.50 -10.91
N VAL A 131 2.97 -7.15 -9.78
CA VAL A 131 2.39 -8.51 -9.76
C VAL A 131 1.01 -8.51 -10.40
N GLY A 132 0.13 -7.57 -10.04
CA GLY A 132 -1.22 -7.46 -10.60
C GLY A 132 -1.21 -7.27 -12.11
N VAL A 133 -0.43 -6.31 -12.61
CA VAL A 133 -0.31 -6.04 -14.05
C VAL A 133 0.23 -7.25 -14.81
N ARG A 134 1.30 -7.87 -14.31
CA ARG A 134 1.89 -9.04 -14.97
C ARG A 134 0.97 -10.24 -14.91
N GLY A 135 0.36 -10.50 -13.75
CA GLY A 135 -0.58 -11.60 -13.55
C GLY A 135 -1.78 -11.50 -14.50
N LEU A 136 -2.44 -10.36 -14.55
CA LEU A 136 -3.58 -10.15 -15.44
C LEU A 136 -3.22 -10.35 -16.93
N ARG A 137 -2.05 -9.84 -17.37
CA ARG A 137 -1.56 -10.07 -18.73
C ARG A 137 -1.27 -11.53 -19.01
N MET A 138 -0.67 -12.26 -18.06
CA MET A 138 -0.44 -13.70 -18.18
C MET A 138 -1.74 -14.51 -18.24
N LEU A 139 -2.81 -14.02 -17.61
CA LEU A 139 -4.15 -14.60 -17.67
C LEU A 139 -4.94 -14.20 -18.94
N GLY A 140 -4.35 -13.41 -19.81
CA GLY A 140 -4.93 -13.08 -21.13
C GLY A 140 -5.58 -11.70 -21.23
N ALA A 141 -5.55 -10.87 -20.17
CA ALA A 141 -6.05 -9.49 -20.27
C ALA A 141 -5.21 -8.66 -21.26
N GLN A 142 -5.86 -8.08 -22.28
CA GLN A 142 -5.20 -7.31 -23.33
C GLN A 142 -4.96 -5.85 -22.92
N HIS A 143 -5.89 -5.26 -22.19
CA HIS A 143 -5.90 -3.84 -21.84
C HIS A 143 -5.66 -3.64 -20.34
N VAL A 144 -4.40 -3.79 -19.91
CA VAL A 144 -3.99 -3.60 -18.50
C VAL A 144 -3.09 -2.40 -18.37
N PHE A 145 -3.54 -1.43 -17.61
CA PHE A 145 -2.83 -0.19 -17.28
C PHE A 145 -2.45 -0.18 -15.80
N HIS A 146 -1.56 0.72 -15.43
CA HIS A 146 -1.22 0.95 -14.04
C HIS A 146 -1.10 2.43 -13.73
N ALA A 147 -1.31 2.77 -12.47
CA ALA A 147 -1.05 4.10 -11.93
C ALA A 147 -0.57 4.00 -10.49
N VAL A 148 0.17 5.02 -10.07
CA VAL A 148 0.61 5.21 -8.68
C VAL A 148 0.34 6.66 -8.31
N PRO A 149 -0.26 6.95 -7.14
CA PRO A 149 -0.52 8.32 -6.74
C PRO A 149 0.78 9.11 -6.54
N ASN A 150 0.80 10.35 -6.98
CA ASN A 150 1.85 11.27 -6.57
C ASN A 150 1.52 11.80 -5.16
N ARG A 151 2.28 11.39 -4.16
CA ARG A 151 2.06 11.74 -2.76
C ARG A 151 1.91 13.23 -2.51
N MET A 152 2.64 14.06 -3.25
CA MET A 152 2.63 15.51 -3.08
C MET A 152 1.40 16.18 -3.71
N VAL A 153 0.73 15.51 -4.65
CA VAL A 153 -0.42 16.04 -5.40
C VAL A 153 -1.72 15.39 -4.94
N HIS A 154 -1.75 14.06 -4.87
CA HIS A 154 -2.96 13.29 -4.61
C HIS A 154 -3.12 12.85 -3.15
N GLY A 155 -2.04 12.93 -2.35
CA GLY A 155 -2.00 12.36 -1.01
C GLY A 155 -1.85 10.84 -1.03
N TYR A 156 -2.38 10.18 -0.01
CA TYR A 156 -2.36 8.72 0.13
C TYR A 156 -3.54 8.07 -0.59
N GLY A 157 -3.28 7.01 -1.32
CA GLY A 157 -4.28 6.12 -1.89
C GLY A 157 -5.11 6.74 -3.03
N LEU A 158 -6.30 6.21 -3.24
CA LEU A 158 -7.22 6.66 -4.29
C LEU A 158 -7.98 7.91 -3.84
N SER A 159 -7.60 9.07 -4.37
CA SER A 159 -8.30 10.34 -4.16
C SER A 159 -9.20 10.69 -5.36
N PRO A 160 -10.22 11.55 -5.20
CA PRO A 160 -11.03 12.05 -6.32
C PRO A 160 -10.19 12.73 -7.40
N SER A 161 -9.16 13.49 -7.04
CA SER A 161 -8.26 14.15 -8.00
C SER A 161 -7.46 13.15 -8.82
N LEU A 162 -7.02 12.03 -8.22
CA LEU A 162 -6.38 10.95 -8.96
C LEU A 162 -7.37 10.28 -9.93
N VAL A 163 -8.60 10.02 -9.49
CA VAL A 163 -9.66 9.45 -10.36
C VAL A 163 -9.94 10.37 -11.55
N ASP A 164 -9.93 11.69 -11.35
CA ASP A 164 -10.09 12.66 -12.43
C ASP A 164 -8.97 12.58 -13.47
N GLU A 165 -7.73 12.47 -13.02
CA GLU A 165 -6.56 12.31 -13.89
C GLU A 165 -6.62 10.97 -14.66
N LEU A 166 -6.98 9.89 -13.97
CA LEU A 166 -7.06 8.55 -14.55
C LEU A 166 -8.22 8.36 -15.55
N ALA A 167 -9.17 9.29 -15.58
CA ALA A 167 -10.30 9.24 -16.51
C ALA A 167 -9.85 9.25 -18.00
N ALA A 168 -8.68 9.82 -18.29
CA ALA A 168 -8.10 9.79 -19.63
C ALA A 168 -7.79 8.36 -20.11
N LEU A 169 -7.57 7.42 -19.21
CA LEU A 169 -7.34 6.00 -19.51
C LEU A 169 -8.64 5.23 -19.79
N GLN A 170 -9.80 5.81 -19.51
CA GLN A 170 -11.13 5.22 -19.70
C GLN A 170 -11.22 3.78 -19.15
N PRO A 171 -10.92 3.53 -17.89
CA PRO A 171 -11.00 2.18 -17.34
C PRO A 171 -12.45 1.73 -17.19
N ASP A 172 -12.69 0.44 -17.41
CA ASP A 172 -13.96 -0.24 -17.09
C ASP A 172 -13.92 -0.80 -15.67
N LEU A 173 -12.73 -1.29 -15.25
CA LEU A 173 -12.47 -1.84 -13.94
C LEU A 173 -11.23 -1.19 -13.33
N LEU A 174 -11.37 -0.63 -12.14
CA LEU A 174 -10.27 -0.15 -11.30
C LEU A 174 -10.01 -1.18 -10.20
N VAL A 175 -8.76 -1.59 -10.07
CA VAL A 175 -8.29 -2.49 -9.02
C VAL A 175 -7.29 -1.73 -8.16
N THR A 176 -7.59 -1.50 -6.90
CA THR A 176 -6.59 -0.97 -5.95
C THR A 176 -5.80 -2.13 -5.36
N VAL A 177 -4.50 -1.92 -5.18
CA VAL A 177 -3.60 -2.86 -4.51
C VAL A 177 -2.82 -2.12 -3.42
N ASP A 178 -2.79 -2.69 -2.20
CA ASP A 178 -2.12 -2.13 -1.04
C ASP A 178 -2.72 -0.81 -0.52
N HIS A 179 -3.91 -0.48 -0.95
CA HIS A 179 -4.73 0.62 -0.46
C HIS A 179 -6.18 0.47 -0.93
N GLY A 180 -7.06 1.32 -0.44
CA GLY A 180 -8.43 1.37 -0.94
C GLY A 180 -9.47 1.24 0.15
N ILE A 181 -9.19 0.45 1.20
CA ILE A 181 -10.14 0.19 2.30
C ILE A 181 -10.62 1.47 3.02
N ALA A 182 -9.78 2.51 3.04
CA ALA A 182 -10.11 3.81 3.61
C ALA A 182 -10.41 4.89 2.54
N CYS A 183 -10.40 4.56 1.25
CA CYS A 183 -10.49 5.52 0.15
C CYS A 183 -11.94 5.80 -0.29
N HIS A 184 -12.85 6.07 0.65
CA HIS A 184 -14.28 6.28 0.37
C HIS A 184 -14.56 7.29 -0.73
N ALA A 185 -13.95 8.47 -0.67
CA ALA A 185 -14.18 9.54 -1.63
C ALA A 185 -13.71 9.17 -3.04
N GLY A 186 -12.52 8.54 -3.15
CA GLY A 186 -11.97 8.10 -4.42
C GLY A 186 -12.79 6.97 -5.05
N VAL A 187 -13.17 5.96 -4.25
CA VAL A 187 -14.05 4.86 -4.72
C VAL A 187 -15.39 5.42 -5.17
N THR A 188 -16.00 6.33 -4.40
CA THR A 188 -17.25 7.00 -4.79
C THR A 188 -17.09 7.74 -6.11
N ALA A 189 -16.00 8.48 -6.31
CA ALA A 189 -15.72 9.19 -7.55
C ALA A 189 -15.55 8.25 -8.75
N ALA A 190 -14.87 7.12 -8.57
CA ALA A 190 -14.73 6.09 -9.60
C ALA A 190 -16.08 5.46 -9.97
N LYS A 191 -16.90 5.12 -8.96
CA LYS A 191 -18.26 4.59 -9.17
C LYS A 191 -19.17 5.57 -9.89
N ALA A 192 -19.08 6.88 -9.57
CA ALA A 192 -19.84 7.92 -10.24
C ALA A 192 -19.50 8.07 -11.74
N ARG A 193 -18.33 7.58 -12.17
CA ARG A 193 -17.91 7.49 -13.57
C ARG A 193 -18.37 6.20 -14.28
N GLY A 194 -19.07 5.33 -13.57
CA GLY A 194 -19.54 4.04 -14.08
C GLY A 194 -18.47 2.94 -14.05
N TRP A 195 -17.31 3.17 -13.40
CA TRP A 195 -16.28 2.14 -13.28
C TRP A 195 -16.69 1.11 -12.23
N GLN A 196 -16.34 -0.14 -12.50
CA GLN A 196 -16.32 -1.16 -11.46
C GLN A 196 -15.06 -0.97 -10.60
N VAL A 197 -15.16 -1.25 -9.30
CA VAL A 197 -14.05 -1.09 -8.36
C VAL A 197 -13.86 -2.36 -7.55
N LEU A 198 -12.66 -2.94 -7.65
CA LEU A 198 -12.17 -3.99 -6.77
C LEU A 198 -11.11 -3.39 -5.84
N VAL A 199 -11.33 -3.51 -4.54
CA VAL A 199 -10.34 -3.14 -3.52
C VAL A 199 -9.62 -4.41 -3.07
N THR A 200 -8.29 -4.43 -3.18
CA THR A 200 -7.44 -5.42 -2.52
C THR A 200 -6.49 -4.67 -1.59
N ASP A 201 -6.60 -4.93 -0.30
CA ASP A 201 -5.91 -4.18 0.73
C ASP A 201 -5.57 -5.10 1.92
N HIS A 202 -4.77 -4.60 2.85
CA HIS A 202 -4.44 -5.28 4.10
C HIS A 202 -4.39 -4.31 5.31
N HIS A 203 -4.77 -3.06 5.09
CA HIS A 203 -4.87 -2.07 6.16
C HIS A 203 -6.15 -2.29 6.99
N LEU A 204 -6.15 -1.74 8.21
CA LEU A 204 -7.33 -1.85 9.06
C LEU A 204 -8.51 -1.05 8.49
N PRO A 205 -9.69 -1.66 8.34
CA PRO A 205 -10.86 -0.96 7.87
C PRO A 205 -11.33 0.09 8.89
N GLY A 206 -11.93 1.16 8.40
CA GLY A 206 -12.65 2.12 9.21
C GLY A 206 -14.03 1.60 9.61
N PRO A 207 -14.83 2.41 10.32
CA PRO A 207 -16.19 2.03 10.75
C PRO A 207 -17.16 1.82 9.57
N LEU A 208 -16.83 2.34 8.41
CA LEU A 208 -17.58 2.18 7.16
C LEU A 208 -16.63 1.70 6.07
N LEU A 209 -17.10 0.77 5.23
CA LEU A 209 -16.37 0.32 4.06
C LEU A 209 -16.66 1.21 2.85
N PRO A 210 -15.69 1.39 1.94
CA PRO A 210 -15.90 2.14 0.70
C PRO A 210 -16.92 1.42 -0.20
N PRO A 211 -17.69 2.13 -1.06
CA PRO A 211 -18.73 1.55 -1.89
C PRO A 211 -18.17 0.85 -3.14
N ALA A 212 -17.15 0.00 -2.96
CA ALA A 212 -16.57 -0.83 -4.01
C ALA A 212 -17.52 -1.98 -4.40
N ASP A 213 -17.37 -2.53 -5.61
CA ASP A 213 -18.14 -3.71 -6.03
C ASP A 213 -17.68 -4.95 -5.28
N VAL A 214 -16.38 -5.07 -5.04
CA VAL A 214 -15.79 -6.15 -4.26
C VAL A 214 -14.65 -5.61 -3.41
N ILE A 215 -14.52 -6.13 -2.20
CA ILE A 215 -13.40 -5.85 -1.28
C ILE A 215 -12.81 -7.18 -0.83
N VAL A 216 -11.48 -7.27 -0.92
CA VAL A 216 -10.68 -8.38 -0.38
C VAL A 216 -9.67 -7.76 0.58
N ASP A 217 -9.83 -8.04 1.87
CA ASP A 217 -8.95 -7.55 2.92
C ASP A 217 -8.98 -8.52 4.12
N PRO A 218 -7.82 -9.03 4.60
CA PRO A 218 -7.76 -10.01 5.69
C PRO A 218 -8.18 -9.44 7.05
N ASN A 219 -8.45 -8.13 7.14
CA ASN A 219 -8.89 -7.47 8.38
C ASN A 219 -10.41 -7.24 8.40
N LEU A 220 -11.17 -7.76 7.43
CA LEU A 220 -12.62 -7.72 7.48
C LEU A 220 -13.17 -8.65 8.58
N ASP A 221 -14.32 -8.29 9.14
CA ASP A 221 -14.99 -9.14 10.13
C ASP A 221 -15.34 -10.50 9.49
N GLY A 222 -14.83 -11.58 10.07
CA GLY A 222 -14.97 -12.95 9.57
C GLY A 222 -13.69 -13.55 9.01
N ASP A 223 -12.67 -12.77 8.65
CA ASP A 223 -11.40 -13.23 8.08
C ASP A 223 -10.31 -13.53 9.12
N ARG A 224 -10.65 -13.59 10.39
CA ARG A 224 -9.67 -13.98 11.42
C ARG A 224 -9.55 -15.49 11.49
N PRO A 225 -8.36 -16.05 11.18
CA PRO A 225 -8.07 -17.47 11.38
C PRO A 225 -8.02 -17.84 12.86
#